data_6d9c9c932ac62842d247f9aacdd6c28f
#
_entry.id   6d9c9c932ac62842d247f9aacdd6c28f
#
_cell.length_a   1.000
_cell.length_b   1.000
_cell.length_c   1.000
_cell.angle_alpha   90.00
_cell.angle_beta   90.00
_cell.angle_gamma   90.00
#
_symmetry.space_group_name_H-M   'P 1'
#
loop_
_entity.id
_entity.type
_entity.pdbx_description
1 polymer ?
#
loop_
_entity_poly.entity_id
_entity_poly.type
_entity_poly.pdbx_seq_one_letter_code
_entity_poly.pdbx_strand_id
1 'polypeptide(L)'
;IIFDKTGTLTIGKPEVVEMVMAAGITEDAVLLAAAAVEQGSAHPLAQAILRRASELTVTAPTGFKSIDGMGAQAETADGTVFLGNRLLMDTQNLALGALEAAATRLQGEGRTVVHVAQKGRVIGLIAIADAARPTAKAAVAKLRERGIEVVMLTGDNAGTAKRIAADLGIESVMADVLPDQKAA
;
A
#
# COMPACT_ATOMS: atom_id res chain seq x y z
N ILE A 1 21.52 9.06 14.74
CA ILE A 1 21.49 8.77 13.30
C ILE A 1 20.04 8.73 12.83
N ILE A 2 19.74 9.41 11.72
CA ILE A 2 18.41 9.38 11.10
C ILE A 2 18.46 8.47 9.88
N PHE A 3 17.57 7.49 9.82
CA PHE A 3 17.40 6.63 8.66
C PHE A 3 16.08 6.94 7.94
N ASP A 4 16.13 7.13 6.63
CA ASP A 4 14.91 7.07 5.82
C ASP A 4 14.36 5.63 5.83
N LYS A 5 13.04 5.49 5.93
CA LYS A 5 12.40 4.18 5.92
C LYS A 5 12.55 3.50 4.55
N THR A 6 12.09 4.17 3.51
CA THR A 6 11.91 3.54 2.18
C THR A 6 13.23 3.39 1.45
N GLY A 7 13.57 2.15 1.07
CA GLY A 7 14.82 1.83 0.37
C GLY A 7 16.06 1.78 1.25
N THR A 8 16.00 2.23 2.52
CA THR A 8 17.11 2.17 3.49
C THR A 8 16.84 1.11 4.56
N LEU A 9 15.85 1.30 5.42
CA LEU A 9 15.42 0.30 6.40
C LEU A 9 14.58 -0.81 5.76
N THR A 10 13.91 -0.50 4.65
CA THR A 10 13.16 -1.44 3.83
C THR A 10 13.87 -1.72 2.51
N ILE A 11 13.41 -2.76 1.79
CA ILE A 11 13.99 -3.18 0.51
C ILE A 11 13.71 -2.16 -0.60
N GLY A 12 12.64 -1.37 -0.48
CA GLY A 12 12.17 -0.44 -1.51
C GLY A 12 11.39 -1.14 -2.63
N LYS A 13 10.91 -2.35 -2.35
CA LYS A 13 10.07 -3.15 -3.26
C LYS A 13 8.78 -3.53 -2.55
N PRO A 14 7.73 -2.71 -2.64
CA PRO A 14 6.43 -3.07 -2.08
C PRO A 14 5.91 -4.36 -2.72
N GLU A 15 5.30 -5.21 -1.92
CA GLU A 15 4.69 -6.47 -2.36
C GLU A 15 3.26 -6.60 -1.81
N VAL A 16 2.39 -7.29 -2.54
CA VAL A 16 1.08 -7.67 -2.04
C VAL A 16 1.28 -8.74 -0.95
N VAL A 17 0.92 -8.39 0.28
CA VAL A 17 1.14 -9.27 1.46
C VAL A 17 -0.14 -9.95 1.94
N GLU A 18 -1.29 -9.36 1.65
CA GLU A 18 -2.59 -9.94 2.00
C GLU A 18 -3.68 -9.37 1.07
N MET A 19 -4.68 -10.18 0.80
CA MET A 19 -5.88 -9.76 0.10
C MET A 19 -7.12 -10.18 0.88
N VAL A 20 -8.13 -9.31 0.91
CA VAL A 20 -9.43 -9.60 1.55
C VAL A 20 -10.52 -9.35 0.53
N MET A 21 -11.26 -10.38 0.17
CA MET A 21 -12.29 -10.33 -0.86
C MET A 21 -13.68 -10.16 -0.23
N ALA A 22 -14.55 -9.47 -0.93
CA ALA A 22 -15.98 -9.46 -0.60
C ALA A 22 -16.59 -10.86 -0.82
N ALA A 23 -17.70 -11.12 -0.14
CA ALA A 23 -18.38 -12.42 -0.26
C ALA A 23 -18.72 -12.76 -1.72
N GLY A 24 -18.35 -13.97 -2.14
CA GLY A 24 -18.59 -14.48 -3.48
C GLY A 24 -17.65 -13.94 -4.57
N ILE A 25 -16.59 -13.24 -4.19
CA ILE A 25 -15.55 -12.74 -5.11
C ILE A 25 -14.27 -13.57 -4.91
N THR A 26 -13.62 -13.93 -6.01
CA THR A 26 -12.33 -14.64 -5.99
C THR A 26 -11.15 -13.67 -5.94
N GLU A 27 -10.00 -14.13 -5.47
CA GLU A 27 -8.74 -13.37 -5.49
C GLU A 27 -8.40 -12.93 -6.91
N ASP A 28 -8.51 -13.84 -7.88
CA ASP A 28 -8.22 -13.56 -9.29
C ASP A 28 -9.11 -12.45 -9.86
N ALA A 29 -10.38 -12.40 -9.48
CA ALA A 29 -11.29 -11.34 -9.93
C ALA A 29 -10.85 -9.96 -9.42
N VAL A 30 -10.42 -9.87 -8.15
CA VAL A 30 -9.89 -8.63 -7.58
C VAL A 30 -8.56 -8.24 -8.24
N LEU A 31 -7.67 -9.20 -8.46
CA LEU A 31 -6.38 -8.97 -9.12
C LEU A 31 -6.53 -8.54 -10.57
N LEU A 32 -7.41 -9.19 -11.33
CA LEU A 32 -7.68 -8.82 -12.74
C LEU A 32 -8.22 -7.40 -12.84
N ALA A 33 -9.17 -7.04 -11.99
CA ALA A 33 -9.74 -5.70 -11.96
C ALA A 33 -8.65 -4.65 -11.60
N ALA A 34 -7.86 -4.92 -10.55
CA ALA A 34 -6.80 -4.00 -10.11
C ALA A 34 -5.68 -3.88 -11.15
N ALA A 35 -5.20 -5.00 -11.70
CA ALA A 35 -4.15 -5.03 -12.69
C ALA A 35 -4.57 -4.34 -14.00
N ALA A 36 -5.85 -4.44 -14.40
CA ALA A 36 -6.36 -3.71 -15.56
C ALA A 36 -6.19 -2.19 -15.39
N VAL A 37 -6.51 -1.64 -14.21
CA VAL A 37 -6.33 -0.20 -13.94
C VAL A 37 -4.86 0.19 -13.93
N GLU A 38 -3.99 -0.65 -13.39
CA GLU A 38 -2.56 -0.34 -13.19
C GLU A 38 -1.68 -0.64 -14.42
N GLN A 39 -2.25 -1.14 -15.53
CA GLN A 39 -1.50 -1.33 -16.76
C GLN A 39 -0.87 -0.02 -17.23
N GLY A 40 0.46 -0.04 -17.39
CA GLY A 40 1.23 1.15 -17.78
C GLY A 40 1.59 2.12 -16.65
N SER A 41 1.16 1.87 -15.43
CA SER A 41 1.54 2.66 -14.26
C SER A 41 2.97 2.32 -13.80
N ALA A 42 3.81 3.33 -13.62
CA ALA A 42 5.16 3.18 -13.05
C ALA A 42 5.18 3.28 -11.52
N HIS A 43 4.03 3.50 -10.88
CA HIS A 43 3.95 3.65 -9.43
C HIS A 43 4.38 2.36 -8.71
N PRO A 44 5.18 2.41 -7.63
CA PRO A 44 5.65 1.20 -6.93
C PRO A 44 4.53 0.27 -6.46
N LEU A 45 3.39 0.81 -6.02
CA LEU A 45 2.22 0.00 -5.62
C LEU A 45 1.58 -0.71 -6.83
N ALA A 46 1.50 -0.04 -7.98
CA ALA A 46 1.04 -0.63 -9.23
C ALA A 46 1.91 -1.83 -9.64
N GLN A 47 3.23 -1.65 -9.58
CA GLN A 47 4.17 -2.72 -9.88
C GLN A 47 4.04 -3.92 -8.95
N ALA A 48 3.68 -3.70 -7.67
CA ALA A 48 3.38 -4.79 -6.73
C ALA A 48 2.16 -5.59 -7.16
N ILE A 49 1.08 -4.91 -7.56
CA ILE A 49 -0.17 -5.53 -8.04
C ILE A 49 0.09 -6.29 -9.34
N LEU A 50 0.76 -5.66 -10.31
CA LEU A 50 1.08 -6.30 -11.61
C LEU A 50 1.96 -7.53 -11.45
N ARG A 51 2.95 -7.51 -10.54
CA ARG A 51 3.74 -8.71 -10.24
C ARG A 51 2.89 -9.83 -9.65
N ARG A 52 1.98 -9.52 -8.74
CA ARG A 52 1.06 -10.52 -8.15
C ARG A 52 0.13 -11.12 -9.20
N ALA A 53 -0.28 -10.32 -10.20
CA ALA A 53 -1.15 -10.71 -11.30
C ALA A 53 -0.41 -11.30 -12.52
N SER A 54 0.89 -11.57 -12.43
CA SER A 54 1.75 -11.94 -13.58
C SER A 54 1.34 -13.23 -14.32
N GLU A 55 0.65 -14.14 -13.63
CA GLU A 55 0.15 -15.39 -14.21
C GLU A 55 -1.26 -15.25 -14.80
N LEU A 56 -1.91 -14.09 -14.62
CA LEU A 56 -3.26 -13.84 -15.11
C LEU A 56 -3.22 -13.10 -16.45
N THR A 57 -4.15 -13.44 -17.33
CA THR A 57 -4.32 -12.74 -18.60
C THR A 57 -5.15 -11.48 -18.39
N VAL A 58 -4.48 -10.35 -18.26
CA VAL A 58 -5.12 -9.05 -18.03
C VAL A 58 -5.50 -8.41 -19.36
N THR A 59 -6.79 -8.15 -19.55
CA THR A 59 -7.29 -7.43 -20.73
C THR A 59 -7.01 -5.92 -20.57
N ALA A 60 -6.52 -5.30 -21.63
CA ALA A 60 -6.26 -3.86 -21.62
C ALA A 60 -7.55 -3.06 -21.38
N PRO A 61 -7.55 -2.13 -20.44
CA PRO A 61 -8.70 -1.30 -20.16
C PRO A 61 -8.83 -0.17 -21.20
N THR A 62 -9.96 0.50 -21.16
CA THR A 62 -10.18 1.76 -21.88
C THR A 62 -10.49 2.88 -20.88
N GLY A 63 -10.46 4.13 -21.33
CA GLY A 63 -10.91 5.26 -20.50
C GLY A 63 -10.16 5.42 -19.16
N PHE A 64 -8.86 5.10 -19.11
CA PHE A 64 -8.05 5.31 -17.90
C PHE A 64 -8.04 6.78 -17.47
N LYS A 65 -8.24 7.00 -16.17
CA LYS A 65 -8.18 8.32 -15.55
C LYS A 65 -7.54 8.24 -14.18
N SER A 66 -6.43 8.97 -14.00
CA SER A 66 -5.85 9.22 -12.68
C SER A 66 -6.74 10.18 -11.88
N ILE A 67 -6.85 9.94 -10.58
CA ILE A 67 -7.59 10.78 -9.63
C ILE A 67 -6.59 11.19 -8.55
N ASP A 68 -6.16 12.45 -8.61
CA ASP A 68 -5.05 12.97 -7.81
C ASP A 68 -5.25 12.73 -6.31
N GLY A 69 -4.23 12.14 -5.68
CA GLY A 69 -4.22 11.82 -4.26
C GLY A 69 -5.17 10.72 -3.80
N MET A 70 -5.98 10.14 -4.72
CA MET A 70 -6.99 9.15 -4.37
C MET A 70 -6.79 7.80 -5.05
N GLY A 71 -6.31 7.76 -6.29
CA GLY A 71 -6.13 6.53 -7.05
C GLY A 71 -6.41 6.71 -8.54
N ALA A 72 -7.06 5.71 -9.15
CA ALA A 72 -7.39 5.74 -10.57
C ALA A 72 -8.70 4.99 -10.87
N GLN A 73 -9.23 5.21 -12.06
CA GLN A 73 -10.33 4.44 -12.63
C GLN A 73 -10.03 4.03 -14.06
N ALA A 74 -10.65 2.95 -14.51
CA ALA A 74 -10.63 2.54 -15.91
C ALA A 74 -11.90 1.77 -16.27
N GLU A 75 -12.23 1.78 -17.56
CA GLU A 75 -13.31 0.97 -18.10
C GLU A 75 -12.78 -0.40 -18.51
N THR A 76 -13.42 -1.46 -18.07
CA THR A 76 -13.14 -2.84 -18.44
C THR A 76 -14.36 -3.44 -19.11
N ALA A 77 -14.24 -4.63 -19.71
CA ALA A 77 -15.37 -5.37 -20.27
C ALA A 77 -16.47 -5.65 -19.23
N ASP A 78 -16.08 -5.71 -17.95
CA ASP A 78 -16.98 -5.96 -16.83
C ASP A 78 -17.50 -4.68 -16.15
N GLY A 79 -17.24 -3.51 -16.71
CA GLY A 79 -17.66 -2.20 -16.22
C GLY A 79 -16.53 -1.39 -15.60
N THR A 80 -16.86 -0.21 -15.08
CA THR A 80 -15.90 0.71 -14.45
C THR A 80 -15.28 0.09 -13.21
N VAL A 81 -13.95 0.14 -13.15
CA VAL A 81 -13.16 -0.23 -11.97
C VAL A 81 -12.59 1.03 -11.34
N PHE A 82 -12.76 1.16 -10.02
CA PHE A 82 -12.09 2.16 -9.19
C PHE A 82 -11.03 1.45 -8.34
N LEU A 83 -9.84 2.01 -8.33
CA LEU A 83 -8.69 1.49 -7.58
C LEU A 83 -8.03 2.62 -6.81
N GLY A 84 -7.98 2.56 -5.48
CA GLY A 84 -7.38 3.63 -4.72
C GLY A 84 -7.59 3.56 -3.21
N ASN A 85 -7.42 4.70 -2.54
CA ASN A 85 -7.55 4.81 -1.10
C ASN A 85 -9.03 4.91 -0.65
N ARG A 86 -9.25 4.99 0.67
CA ARG A 86 -10.59 5.12 1.26
C ARG A 86 -11.34 6.35 0.75
N LEU A 87 -10.65 7.48 0.58
CA LEU A 87 -11.26 8.72 0.12
C LEU A 87 -11.87 8.58 -1.28
N LEU A 88 -11.24 7.80 -2.17
CA LEU A 88 -11.81 7.49 -3.48
C LEU A 88 -13.13 6.75 -3.34
N MET A 89 -13.21 5.74 -2.47
CA MET A 89 -14.45 4.99 -2.24
C MET A 89 -15.56 5.90 -1.71
N ASP A 90 -15.24 6.75 -0.75
CA ASP A 90 -16.20 7.67 -0.14
C ASP A 90 -16.73 8.71 -1.17
N THR A 91 -15.86 9.26 -2.02
CA THR A 91 -16.26 10.20 -3.08
C THR A 91 -17.12 9.56 -4.16
N GLN A 92 -16.97 8.25 -4.38
CA GLN A 92 -17.81 7.49 -5.32
C GLN A 92 -19.04 6.87 -4.64
N ASN A 93 -19.31 7.16 -3.36
CA ASN A 93 -20.39 6.59 -2.55
C ASN A 93 -20.35 5.05 -2.49
N LEU A 94 -19.17 4.46 -2.45
CA LEU A 94 -18.92 3.03 -2.42
C LEU A 94 -18.62 2.57 -0.98
N ALA A 95 -19.61 2.05 -0.30
CA ALA A 95 -19.46 1.56 1.07
C ALA A 95 -18.59 0.28 1.10
N LEU A 96 -17.67 0.19 2.08
CA LEU A 96 -16.86 -0.99 2.29
C LEU A 96 -17.66 -2.16 2.90
N GLY A 97 -18.73 -1.88 3.63
CA GLY A 97 -19.58 -2.91 4.24
C GLY A 97 -18.77 -3.87 5.13
N ALA A 98 -18.86 -5.16 4.86
CA ALA A 98 -18.15 -6.20 5.62
C ALA A 98 -16.61 -6.08 5.57
N LEU A 99 -16.05 -5.34 4.61
CA LEU A 99 -14.60 -5.14 4.47
C LEU A 99 -14.05 -4.04 5.41
N GLU A 100 -14.91 -3.26 6.07
CA GLU A 100 -14.50 -2.14 6.94
C GLU A 100 -13.54 -2.56 8.06
N ALA A 101 -13.91 -3.63 8.78
CA ALA A 101 -13.08 -4.15 9.87
C ALA A 101 -11.71 -4.63 9.37
N ALA A 102 -11.67 -5.28 8.19
CA ALA A 102 -10.44 -5.73 7.58
C ALA A 102 -9.56 -4.55 7.12
N ALA A 103 -10.16 -3.51 6.53
CA ALA A 103 -9.45 -2.31 6.13
C ALA A 103 -8.78 -1.63 7.33
N THR A 104 -9.53 -1.44 8.42
CA THR A 104 -9.02 -0.84 9.66
C THR A 104 -7.90 -1.67 10.27
N ARG A 105 -8.05 -3.00 10.33
CA ARG A 105 -7.01 -3.92 10.82
C ARG A 105 -5.73 -3.79 9.98
N LEU A 106 -5.84 -3.91 8.67
CA LEU A 106 -4.69 -3.86 7.76
C LEU A 106 -3.94 -2.52 7.84
N GLN A 107 -4.67 -1.40 7.92
CA GLN A 107 -4.08 -0.08 8.15
C GLN A 107 -3.40 0.02 9.51
N GLY A 108 -4.06 -0.46 10.57
CA GLY A 108 -3.47 -0.55 11.92
C GLY A 108 -2.22 -1.43 11.97
N GLU A 109 -2.09 -2.38 11.05
CA GLU A 109 -0.90 -3.20 10.84
C GLU A 109 0.20 -2.51 10.02
N GLY A 110 0.07 -1.23 9.70
CA GLY A 110 1.07 -0.47 8.97
C GLY A 110 1.16 -0.81 7.48
N ARG A 111 0.11 -1.39 6.91
CA ARG A 111 0.05 -1.75 5.49
C ARG A 111 -0.63 -0.64 4.69
N THR A 112 -0.20 -0.44 3.47
CA THR A 112 -0.94 0.38 2.50
C THR A 112 -2.12 -0.44 1.98
N VAL A 113 -3.34 0.03 2.19
CA VAL A 113 -4.56 -0.65 1.76
C VAL A 113 -5.09 0.00 0.50
N VAL A 114 -5.09 -0.74 -0.59
CA VAL A 114 -5.69 -0.37 -1.87
C VAL A 114 -7.07 -1.01 -1.95
N HIS A 115 -8.09 -0.20 -2.16
CA HIS A 115 -9.47 -0.63 -2.30
C HIS A 115 -9.77 -0.84 -3.78
N VAL A 116 -10.44 -1.93 -4.11
CA VAL A 116 -10.86 -2.27 -5.46
C VAL A 116 -12.37 -2.31 -5.52
N ALA A 117 -12.96 -1.49 -6.40
CA ALA A 117 -14.40 -1.48 -6.61
C ALA A 117 -14.73 -1.70 -8.09
N GLN A 118 -15.80 -2.44 -8.35
CA GLN A 118 -16.32 -2.73 -9.69
C GLN A 118 -17.82 -2.91 -9.62
N LYS A 119 -18.52 -2.53 -10.69
CA LYS A 119 -20.00 -2.66 -10.76
C LYS A 119 -20.71 -2.00 -9.57
N GLY A 120 -20.22 -0.82 -9.14
CA GLY A 120 -20.84 -0.01 -8.08
C GLY A 120 -20.67 -0.56 -6.66
N ARG A 121 -19.75 -1.51 -6.41
CA ARG A 121 -19.45 -2.04 -5.07
C ARG A 121 -17.97 -2.29 -4.87
N VAL A 122 -17.51 -2.22 -3.62
CA VAL A 122 -16.17 -2.66 -3.26
C VAL A 122 -16.11 -4.19 -3.32
N ILE A 123 -15.20 -4.73 -4.13
CA ILE A 123 -15.02 -6.17 -4.35
C ILE A 123 -13.88 -6.76 -3.55
N GLY A 124 -12.92 -5.95 -3.10
CA GLY A 124 -11.82 -6.42 -2.30
C GLY A 124 -10.86 -5.33 -1.86
N LEU A 125 -9.94 -5.73 -0.99
CA LEU A 125 -8.83 -4.95 -0.48
C LEU A 125 -7.53 -5.65 -0.83
N ILE A 126 -6.52 -4.88 -1.25
CA ILE A 126 -5.17 -5.36 -1.50
C ILE A 126 -4.25 -4.65 -0.50
N ALA A 127 -3.68 -5.40 0.42
CA ALA A 127 -2.71 -4.89 1.38
C ALA A 127 -1.30 -5.02 0.82
N ILE A 128 -0.59 -3.91 0.76
CA ILE A 128 0.76 -3.81 0.22
C ILE A 128 1.69 -3.33 1.33
N ALA A 129 2.84 -3.98 1.47
CA ALA A 129 3.88 -3.59 2.41
C ALA A 129 5.24 -3.65 1.75
N ASP A 130 6.14 -2.78 2.20
CA ASP A 130 7.55 -2.84 1.84
C ASP A 130 8.31 -3.57 2.95
N ALA A 131 8.90 -4.70 2.63
CA ALA A 131 9.57 -5.55 3.60
C ALA A 131 10.80 -4.86 4.21
N ALA A 132 10.94 -4.96 5.53
CA ALA A 132 12.17 -4.55 6.19
C ALA A 132 13.36 -5.36 5.67
N ARG A 133 14.52 -4.71 5.51
CA ARG A 133 15.75 -5.42 5.17
C ARG A 133 16.09 -6.42 6.27
N PRO A 134 16.47 -7.67 5.94
CA PRO A 134 16.86 -8.65 6.96
C PRO A 134 17.95 -8.15 7.90
N THR A 135 18.81 -7.26 7.40
CA THR A 135 19.94 -6.69 8.17
C THR A 135 19.56 -5.46 8.98
N ALA A 136 18.39 -4.82 8.74
CA ALA A 136 18.04 -3.54 9.37
C ALA A 136 17.95 -3.65 10.89
N LYS A 137 17.24 -4.66 11.40
CA LYS A 137 17.07 -4.87 12.84
C LYS A 137 18.40 -5.08 13.56
N ALA A 138 19.29 -5.89 12.98
CA ALA A 138 20.61 -6.15 13.54
C ALA A 138 21.52 -4.89 13.51
N ALA A 139 21.43 -4.09 12.44
CA ALA A 139 22.17 -2.84 12.33
C ALA A 139 21.70 -1.82 13.39
N VAL A 140 20.39 -1.65 13.56
CA VAL A 140 19.81 -0.79 14.59
C VAL A 140 20.26 -1.22 16.00
N ALA A 141 20.19 -2.51 16.31
CA ALA A 141 20.63 -3.05 17.59
C ALA A 141 22.09 -2.72 17.88
N LYS A 142 23.00 -2.94 16.91
CA LYS A 142 24.44 -2.62 17.05
C LYS A 142 24.72 -1.13 17.26
N LEU A 143 23.93 -0.25 16.66
CA LEU A 143 24.07 1.20 16.87
C LEU A 143 23.63 1.58 18.29
N ARG A 144 22.51 1.03 18.75
CA ARG A 144 22.01 1.25 20.12
C ARG A 144 22.96 0.73 21.19
N GLU A 145 23.56 -0.44 21.00
CA GLU A 145 24.62 -0.99 21.89
C GLU A 145 25.82 -0.04 22.02
N ARG A 146 26.07 0.80 21.02
CA ARG A 146 27.12 1.83 21.04
C ARG A 146 26.65 3.18 21.61
N GLY A 147 25.44 3.25 22.16
CA GLY A 147 24.87 4.48 22.70
C GLY A 147 24.42 5.48 21.63
N ILE A 148 24.28 5.04 20.39
CA ILE A 148 23.84 5.90 19.27
C ILE A 148 22.33 5.86 19.19
N GLU A 149 21.69 7.03 19.33
CA GLU A 149 20.24 7.17 19.08
C GLU A 149 19.94 6.97 17.59
N VAL A 150 18.94 6.16 17.32
CA VAL A 150 18.45 5.88 15.97
C VAL A 150 17.03 6.45 15.82
N VAL A 151 16.84 7.27 14.78
CA VAL A 151 15.55 7.88 14.44
C VAL A 151 15.12 7.37 13.05
N MET A 152 13.87 6.96 12.92
CA MET A 152 13.28 6.63 11.62
C MET A 152 12.54 7.84 11.04
N LEU A 153 12.84 8.18 9.79
CA LEU A 153 12.19 9.24 9.03
C LEU A 153 11.30 8.62 7.94
N THR A 154 10.04 9.04 7.84
CA THR A 154 9.10 8.52 6.84
C THR A 154 7.99 9.50 6.50
N GLY A 155 7.46 9.41 5.27
CA GLY A 155 6.22 10.06 4.85
C GLY A 155 4.95 9.31 5.25
N ASP A 156 5.06 8.14 5.88
CA ASP A 156 3.90 7.38 6.36
C ASP A 156 3.25 8.11 7.54
N ASN A 157 1.96 7.81 7.79
CA ASN A 157 1.29 8.28 8.99
C ASN A 157 1.93 7.75 10.28
N ALA A 158 1.75 8.48 11.37
CA ALA A 158 2.38 8.18 12.65
C ALA A 158 2.09 6.77 13.20
N GLY A 159 0.90 6.21 12.97
CA GLY A 159 0.52 4.87 13.41
C GLY A 159 1.34 3.77 12.70
N THR A 160 1.39 3.83 11.38
CA THR A 160 2.19 2.94 10.54
C THR A 160 3.67 3.04 10.88
N ALA A 161 4.17 4.27 11.00
CA ALA A 161 5.57 4.56 11.28
C ALA A 161 6.01 3.98 12.64
N LYS A 162 5.26 4.21 13.70
CA LYS A 162 5.55 3.69 15.04
C LYS A 162 5.62 2.17 15.07
N ARG A 163 4.74 1.48 14.35
CA ARG A 163 4.74 0.03 14.31
C ARG A 163 5.99 -0.53 13.62
N ILE A 164 6.31 -0.01 12.42
CA ILE A 164 7.52 -0.45 11.69
C ILE A 164 8.79 -0.17 12.52
N ALA A 165 8.83 0.98 13.19
CA ALA A 165 9.93 1.33 14.08
C ALA A 165 10.05 0.36 15.26
N ALA A 166 8.93 -0.02 15.90
CA ALA A 166 8.92 -1.00 16.98
C ALA A 166 9.45 -2.36 16.53
N ASP A 167 9.06 -2.85 15.35
CA ASP A 167 9.54 -4.11 14.78
C ASP A 167 11.06 -4.10 14.54
N LEU A 168 11.63 -2.92 14.22
CA LEU A 168 13.07 -2.70 14.02
C LEU A 168 13.82 -2.37 15.33
N GLY A 169 13.12 -2.12 16.43
CA GLY A 169 13.72 -1.71 17.71
C GLY A 169 14.08 -0.22 17.74
N ILE A 170 13.42 0.62 16.95
CA ILE A 170 13.62 2.08 16.92
C ILE A 170 12.54 2.75 17.78
N GLU A 171 12.93 3.62 18.69
CA GLU A 171 12.01 4.32 19.62
C GLU A 171 11.59 5.69 19.09
N SER A 172 12.47 6.37 18.37
CA SER A 172 12.24 7.72 17.86
C SER A 172 11.80 7.69 16.39
N VAL A 173 10.66 8.35 16.08
CA VAL A 173 10.06 8.36 14.74
C VAL A 173 9.66 9.77 14.34
N MET A 174 10.05 10.18 13.14
CA MET A 174 9.56 11.37 12.45
C MET A 174 8.66 10.90 11.29
N ALA A 175 7.35 10.98 11.51
CA ALA A 175 6.31 10.57 10.57
C ALA A 175 5.72 11.78 9.81
N ASP A 176 4.91 11.51 8.78
CA ASP A 176 4.21 12.53 7.98
C ASP A 176 5.15 13.58 7.34
N VAL A 177 6.42 13.21 7.09
CA VAL A 177 7.43 14.13 6.55
C VAL A 177 7.34 14.18 5.03
N LEU A 178 7.12 15.38 4.49
CA LEU A 178 7.05 15.61 3.04
C LEU A 178 8.43 15.44 2.38
N PRO A 179 8.48 15.08 1.07
CA PRO A 179 9.74 14.84 0.36
C PRO A 179 10.73 16.01 0.42
N ASP A 180 10.24 17.23 0.34
CA ASP A 180 11.02 18.48 0.43
C ASP A 180 11.57 18.76 1.84
N GLN A 181 10.95 18.20 2.87
CA GLN A 181 11.36 18.35 4.27
C GLN A 181 12.39 17.29 4.69
N LYS A 182 12.60 16.25 3.89
CA LYS A 182 13.58 15.19 4.21
C LYS A 182 15.04 15.60 4.03
N ALA A 183 15.28 16.71 3.34
CA ALA A 183 16.64 17.20 3.02
C ALA A 183 17.10 18.38 3.92
N ALA A 184 16.26 18.81 4.87
CA ALA A 184 16.55 19.91 5.78
C ALA A 184 17.17 19.40 7.13
#